data_9656c31c7c237bdb68948c60c83afcbc
#
_entry.id   9656c31c7c237bdb68948c60c83afcbc
#
_cell.length_a   1.000
_cell.length_b   1.000
_cell.length_c   1.000
_cell.angle_alpha   90.00
_cell.angle_beta   90.00
_cell.angle_gamma   90.00
#
_symmetry.space_group_name_H-M   'P 1'
#
loop_
_entity.id
_entity.type
_entity.pdbx_description
1 polymer ?
#
loop_
_entity_poly.entity_id
_entity_poly.type
_entity_poly.pdbx_seq_one_letter_code
_entity_poly.pdbx_strand_id
1 'polypeptide(L)'
;MMTMKRTALILLAMLTLSPAVLGAQDSESLGGWAAGLQLGAGGMLPTGSLGDDLKGCALFTGGLTVEYNRARLKIDLTYSQPSFKNDNPYAVYDDKGRNLQLNGTASVTSLGTSMQLGYTVWRYGKMSVTPNVGVNFNRLNWDMNTIKWETDDQGEVKPMIDDVTDVHENSTGWIVSVDVDFKLKGSFVAHGSGDSHYTSSVRVTPFITHAGYSNFSPSVKGNWIGVAVCYTGIFRSLGRD
;
A
#
# COMPACT_ATOMS: atom_id res chain seq x y z
N MET A 1 -1.36 4.82 25.30
CA MET A 1 -0.12 4.07 25.48
C MET A 1 -0.29 2.54 25.59
N MET A 2 -1.51 2.01 25.60
CA MET A 2 -1.81 0.57 25.79
C MET A 2 -1.99 -0.23 24.48
N THR A 3 -2.19 0.41 23.34
CA THR A 3 -2.43 -0.22 22.02
C THR A 3 -1.16 -0.67 21.30
N MET A 4 -0.05 0.04 21.44
CA MET A 4 1.24 -0.32 20.81
C MET A 4 1.82 -1.66 21.29
N LYS A 5 1.61 -2.02 22.56
CA LYS A 5 2.11 -3.29 23.12
C LYS A 5 1.39 -4.52 22.54
N ARG A 6 0.10 -4.41 22.21
CA ARG A 6 -0.66 -5.53 21.65
C ARG A 6 -0.32 -5.79 20.18
N THR A 7 -0.07 -4.74 19.37
CA THR A 7 0.34 -4.89 17.97
C THR A 7 1.75 -5.48 17.87
N ALA A 8 2.68 -5.06 18.73
CA ALA A 8 4.02 -5.64 18.79
C ALA A 8 3.99 -7.11 19.24
N LEU A 9 3.07 -7.49 20.13
CA LEU A 9 2.92 -8.88 20.59
C LEU A 9 2.39 -9.80 19.49
N ILE A 10 1.48 -9.32 18.63
CA ILE A 10 0.95 -10.08 17.49
C ILE A 10 2.04 -10.26 16.42
N LEU A 11 2.82 -9.22 16.13
CA LEU A 11 3.97 -9.32 15.24
C LEU A 11 5.06 -10.26 15.78
N LEU A 12 5.33 -10.20 17.08
CA LEU A 12 6.28 -11.08 17.74
C LEU A 12 5.78 -12.52 17.78
N ALA A 13 4.47 -12.75 18.01
CA ALA A 13 3.85 -14.08 17.96
C ALA A 13 3.87 -14.67 16.52
N MET A 14 3.76 -13.84 15.48
CA MET A 14 3.93 -14.30 14.10
C MET A 14 5.40 -14.62 13.77
N LEU A 15 6.36 -13.94 14.38
CA LEU A 15 7.80 -14.22 14.25
C LEU A 15 8.28 -15.42 15.08
N THR A 16 7.58 -15.76 16.17
CA THR A 16 7.90 -16.89 17.04
C THR A 16 7.16 -18.19 16.69
N LEU A 17 6.42 -18.20 15.58
CA LEU A 17 5.96 -19.48 14.99
C LEU A 17 7.20 -20.31 14.66
N SER A 18 7.55 -21.13 15.65
CA SER A 18 8.77 -21.90 15.77
C SER A 18 9.11 -22.68 14.52
N PRO A 19 10.42 -22.81 14.21
CA PRO A 19 10.91 -23.64 13.11
C PRO A 19 10.50 -25.12 13.19
N ALA A 20 9.84 -25.55 14.25
CA ALA A 20 9.33 -26.91 14.43
C ALA A 20 8.22 -27.34 13.44
N VAL A 21 7.54 -26.38 12.76
CA VAL A 21 6.59 -26.68 11.67
C VAL A 21 7.28 -26.76 10.30
N LEU A 22 8.59 -26.50 10.24
CA LEU A 22 9.42 -26.49 9.01
C LEU A 22 9.70 -27.90 8.42
N GLY A 23 9.14 -28.96 8.95
CA GLY A 23 9.41 -30.33 8.54
C GLY A 23 8.65 -30.88 7.34
N ALA A 24 7.74 -30.14 6.75
CA ALA A 24 7.03 -30.57 5.55
C ALA A 24 7.78 -30.07 4.29
N GLN A 25 8.86 -30.74 3.94
CA GLN A 25 9.54 -30.59 2.67
C GLN A 25 8.73 -31.29 1.58
N ASP A 26 7.94 -30.54 0.80
CA ASP A 26 7.73 -30.93 -0.57
C ASP A 26 8.99 -30.59 -1.35
N SER A 27 9.70 -31.63 -1.76
CA SER A 27 10.98 -31.59 -2.45
C SER A 27 10.87 -31.19 -3.94
N GLU A 28 10.04 -30.23 -4.30
CA GLU A 28 10.26 -29.53 -5.56
C GLU A 28 11.46 -28.62 -5.37
N SER A 29 12.61 -29.07 -5.87
CA SER A 29 13.83 -28.26 -5.95
C SER A 29 13.53 -27.02 -6.76
N LEU A 30 13.25 -25.91 -6.07
CA LEU A 30 12.99 -24.62 -6.70
C LEU A 30 14.32 -23.91 -7.00
N GLY A 31 15.25 -24.62 -7.65
CA GLY A 31 16.42 -24.00 -8.23
C GLY A 31 16.01 -23.06 -9.37
N GLY A 32 16.59 -21.88 -9.43
CA GLY A 32 16.40 -20.94 -10.53
C GLY A 32 15.69 -19.65 -10.19
N TRP A 33 15.76 -18.75 -11.14
CA TRP A 33 15.12 -17.44 -11.11
C TRP A 33 13.66 -17.53 -11.56
N ALA A 34 12.81 -16.77 -10.92
CA ALA A 34 11.46 -16.57 -11.36
C ALA A 34 11.13 -15.08 -11.37
N ALA A 35 10.34 -14.66 -12.35
CA ALA A 35 9.83 -13.29 -12.43
C ALA A 35 8.31 -13.35 -12.60
N GLY A 36 7.61 -12.41 -12.01
CA GLY A 36 6.16 -12.37 -12.04
C GLY A 36 5.55 -11.00 -11.99
N LEU A 37 4.30 -10.97 -12.38
CA LEU A 37 3.43 -9.81 -12.33
C LEU A 37 2.30 -10.07 -11.34
N GLN A 38 1.85 -9.03 -10.68
CA GLN A 38 0.65 -9.08 -9.86
C GLN A 38 -0.26 -7.88 -10.15
N LEU A 39 -1.56 -8.11 -10.03
CA LEU A 39 -2.58 -7.09 -10.12
C LEU A 39 -3.70 -7.43 -9.14
N GLY A 40 -4.18 -6.43 -8.41
CA GLY A 40 -5.19 -6.67 -7.39
C GLY A 40 -5.84 -5.42 -6.84
N ALA A 41 -6.72 -5.66 -5.89
CA ALA A 41 -7.43 -4.63 -5.17
C ALA A 41 -7.58 -5.02 -3.70
N GLY A 42 -7.93 -4.05 -2.88
CA GLY A 42 -8.13 -4.28 -1.45
C GLY A 42 -8.72 -3.07 -0.73
N GLY A 43 -8.42 -2.99 0.55
CA GLY A 43 -8.81 -1.87 1.37
C GLY A 43 -7.76 -1.55 2.41
N MET A 44 -7.73 -0.30 2.84
CA MET A 44 -6.84 0.15 3.90
C MET A 44 -7.50 1.17 4.82
N LEU A 45 -7.04 1.18 6.06
CA LEU A 45 -7.50 2.06 7.12
C LEU A 45 -6.31 2.86 7.67
N PRO A 46 -6.44 4.18 7.81
CA PRO A 46 -5.41 5.00 8.44
C PRO A 46 -5.49 4.91 9.95
N THR A 47 -4.34 5.10 10.62
CA THR A 47 -4.21 5.13 12.07
C THR A 47 -3.31 6.27 12.53
N GLY A 48 -3.32 6.57 13.83
CA GLY A 48 -2.63 7.75 14.37
C GLY A 48 -3.31 9.04 13.92
N SER A 49 -2.62 10.17 13.89
CA SER A 49 -3.22 11.44 13.44
C SER A 49 -3.68 11.39 11.98
N LEU A 50 -3.07 10.54 11.15
CA LEU A 50 -3.58 10.24 9.81
C LEU A 50 -5.01 9.68 9.84
N GLY A 51 -5.31 8.84 10.86
CA GLY A 51 -6.63 8.27 11.08
C GLY A 51 -7.64 9.25 11.69
N ASP A 52 -7.18 10.35 12.28
CA ASP A 52 -8.07 11.40 12.77
C ASP A 52 -8.63 12.22 11.60
N ASP A 53 -7.83 12.42 10.54
CA ASP A 53 -8.15 13.28 9.42
C ASP A 53 -8.73 12.52 8.21
N LEU A 54 -8.27 11.28 7.94
CA LEU A 54 -8.65 10.51 6.76
C LEU A 54 -9.54 9.31 7.09
N LYS A 55 -10.42 8.97 6.15
CA LYS A 55 -11.23 7.74 6.17
C LYS A 55 -10.47 6.59 5.51
N GLY A 56 -10.87 5.37 5.87
CA GLY A 56 -10.45 4.19 5.13
C GLY A 56 -10.96 4.19 3.69
N CYS A 57 -10.22 3.55 2.80
CA CYS A 57 -10.52 3.56 1.38
C CYS A 57 -10.18 2.23 0.70
N ALA A 58 -10.74 2.04 -0.49
CA ALA A 58 -10.30 1.00 -1.40
C ALA A 58 -8.89 1.33 -1.93
N LEU A 59 -8.14 0.29 -2.26
CA LEU A 59 -6.85 0.41 -2.94
C LEU A 59 -6.81 -0.49 -4.17
N PHE A 60 -6.08 -0.06 -5.19
CA PHE A 60 -5.66 -0.86 -6.32
C PHE A 60 -4.15 -1.03 -6.27
N THR A 61 -3.67 -2.21 -6.61
CA THR A 61 -2.24 -2.50 -6.59
C THR A 61 -1.84 -3.29 -7.81
N GLY A 62 -0.65 -2.96 -8.33
CA GLY A 62 0.01 -3.72 -9.38
C GLY A 62 1.49 -3.78 -9.07
N GLY A 63 2.18 -4.87 -9.46
CA GLY A 63 3.58 -4.97 -9.10
C GLY A 63 4.33 -6.06 -9.84
N LEU A 64 5.64 -6.03 -9.59
CA LEU A 64 6.63 -6.96 -10.09
C LEU A 64 7.19 -7.78 -8.92
N THR A 65 7.42 -9.06 -9.18
CA THR A 65 8.06 -9.95 -8.21
C THR A 65 9.21 -10.67 -8.91
N VAL A 66 10.36 -10.71 -8.26
CA VAL A 66 11.50 -11.55 -8.67
C VAL A 66 11.81 -12.49 -7.53
N GLU A 67 11.93 -13.77 -7.82
CA GLU A 67 12.23 -14.81 -6.84
C GLU A 67 13.52 -15.55 -7.22
N TYR A 68 14.29 -15.86 -6.20
CA TYR A 68 15.42 -16.80 -6.31
C TYR A 68 15.36 -17.74 -5.11
N ASN A 69 15.13 -19.02 -5.39
CA ASN A 69 14.86 -20.02 -4.35
C ASN A 69 13.66 -19.62 -3.47
N ARG A 70 13.93 -19.20 -2.22
CA ARG A 70 12.95 -18.74 -1.24
C ARG A 70 12.97 -17.22 -1.04
N ALA A 71 14.00 -16.56 -1.55
CA ALA A 71 14.10 -15.10 -1.48
C ALA A 71 13.21 -14.45 -2.53
N ARG A 72 12.60 -13.33 -2.18
CA ARG A 72 11.69 -12.55 -3.03
C ARG A 72 12.03 -11.09 -2.96
N LEU A 73 12.15 -10.44 -4.11
CA LEU A 73 12.10 -8.99 -4.26
C LEU A 73 10.76 -8.63 -4.87
N LYS A 74 10.04 -7.70 -4.26
CA LYS A 74 8.74 -7.23 -4.72
C LYS A 74 8.75 -5.71 -4.84
N ILE A 75 8.21 -5.20 -5.96
CA ILE A 75 8.00 -3.78 -6.20
C ILE A 75 6.52 -3.60 -6.52
N ASP A 76 5.80 -2.85 -5.68
CA ASP A 76 4.39 -2.60 -5.84
C ASP A 76 4.12 -1.13 -6.09
N LEU A 77 3.16 -0.86 -6.98
CA LEU A 77 2.51 0.42 -7.16
C LEU A 77 1.11 0.32 -6.56
N THR A 78 0.72 1.30 -5.78
CA THR A 78 -0.60 1.38 -5.16
C THR A 78 -1.28 2.69 -5.52
N TYR A 79 -2.57 2.62 -5.77
CA TYR A 79 -3.44 3.77 -5.99
C TYR A 79 -4.64 3.66 -5.07
N SER A 80 -5.01 4.74 -4.41
CA SER A 80 -6.19 4.80 -3.56
C SER A 80 -6.78 6.21 -3.51
N GLN A 81 -8.03 6.29 -3.10
CA GLN A 81 -8.76 7.55 -2.95
C GLN A 81 -9.34 7.64 -1.53
N PRO A 82 -8.52 8.00 -0.53
CA PRO A 82 -9.04 8.34 0.78
C PRO A 82 -9.88 9.62 0.71
N SER A 83 -10.74 9.81 1.69
CA SER A 83 -11.47 11.06 1.85
C SER A 83 -11.22 11.64 3.23
N PHE A 84 -11.32 12.95 3.38
CA PHE A 84 -11.26 13.58 4.69
C PHE A 84 -12.48 13.21 5.55
N LYS A 85 -12.28 13.11 6.86
CA LYS A 85 -13.37 12.89 7.82
C LYS A 85 -14.20 14.14 8.03
N ASN A 86 -13.54 15.29 8.02
CA ASN A 86 -14.16 16.60 8.14
C ASN A 86 -14.17 17.27 6.78
N ASP A 87 -15.24 17.98 6.46
CA ASP A 87 -15.37 18.69 5.19
C ASP A 87 -14.38 19.86 5.05
N ASN A 88 -13.72 20.21 6.15
CA ASN A 88 -12.76 21.30 6.22
C ASN A 88 -11.63 21.00 7.24
N PRO A 89 -10.72 20.06 6.93
CA PRO A 89 -9.70 19.61 7.89
C PRO A 89 -8.62 20.64 8.19
N TYR A 90 -8.43 21.67 7.35
CA TYR A 90 -7.38 22.67 7.49
C TYR A 90 -7.95 24.06 7.40
N ALA A 91 -7.67 24.88 8.43
CA ALA A 91 -7.89 26.32 8.37
C ALA A 91 -6.78 26.94 7.50
N VAL A 92 -7.16 27.53 6.40
CA VAL A 92 -6.27 28.38 5.61
C VAL A 92 -6.46 29.82 6.06
N TYR A 93 -5.37 30.49 6.38
CA TYR A 93 -5.40 31.90 6.72
C TYR A 93 -4.95 32.72 5.50
N ASP A 94 -5.72 33.75 5.19
CA ASP A 94 -5.27 34.72 4.18
C ASP A 94 -4.12 35.59 4.75
N ASP A 95 -3.53 36.42 3.88
CA ASP A 95 -2.46 37.37 4.22
C ASP A 95 -2.89 38.41 5.25
N LYS A 96 -4.20 38.52 5.56
CA LYS A 96 -4.78 39.37 6.63
C LYS A 96 -5.11 38.58 7.89
N GLY A 97 -4.74 37.30 7.97
CA GLY A 97 -4.99 36.43 9.11
C GLY A 97 -6.46 35.99 9.28
N ARG A 98 -7.29 36.15 8.24
CA ARG A 98 -8.67 35.68 8.28
C ARG A 98 -8.74 34.19 7.98
N ASN A 99 -9.49 33.46 8.80
CA ASN A 99 -9.73 32.04 8.59
C ASN A 99 -10.66 31.83 7.38
N LEU A 100 -10.08 31.32 6.30
CA LEU A 100 -10.82 30.93 5.11
C LEU A 100 -11.29 29.50 5.29
N GLN A 101 -12.56 29.30 5.63
CA GLN A 101 -13.17 27.97 5.66
C GLN A 101 -13.45 27.51 4.23
N LEU A 102 -12.69 26.54 3.78
CA LEU A 102 -12.87 25.92 2.46
C LEU A 102 -14.00 24.90 2.52
N ASN A 103 -15.21 25.32 2.19
CA ASN A 103 -16.34 24.41 1.99
C ASN A 103 -16.19 23.74 0.63
N GLY A 104 -15.52 22.60 0.58
CA GLY A 104 -15.40 21.79 -0.61
C GLY A 104 -15.05 20.35 -0.26
N THR A 105 -15.70 19.40 -0.87
CA THR A 105 -15.27 17.98 -0.87
C THR A 105 -13.98 17.89 -1.69
N ALA A 106 -12.85 18.12 -1.05
CA ALA A 106 -11.57 17.93 -1.70
C ALA A 106 -11.40 16.45 -2.06
N SER A 107 -11.16 16.16 -3.33
CA SER A 107 -10.77 14.82 -3.75
C SER A 107 -9.34 14.56 -3.30
N VAL A 108 -9.13 13.47 -2.58
CA VAL A 108 -7.80 13.07 -2.14
C VAL A 108 -7.39 11.83 -2.92
N THR A 109 -6.20 11.85 -3.50
CA THR A 109 -5.61 10.68 -4.13
C THR A 109 -4.29 10.32 -3.46
N SER A 110 -4.02 9.04 -3.33
CA SER A 110 -2.77 8.53 -2.79
C SER A 110 -2.13 7.59 -3.78
N LEU A 111 -0.88 7.90 -4.15
CA LEU A 111 -0.03 7.07 -4.99
C LEU A 111 1.12 6.55 -4.15
N GLY A 112 1.28 5.23 -4.08
CA GLY A 112 2.35 4.59 -3.34
C GLY A 112 3.24 3.75 -4.26
N THR A 113 4.53 3.72 -3.95
CA THR A 113 5.50 2.79 -4.53
C THR A 113 6.22 2.13 -3.38
N SER A 114 6.22 0.81 -3.32
CA SER A 114 6.97 0.08 -2.30
C SER A 114 7.98 -0.87 -2.93
N MET A 115 9.10 -1.04 -2.23
CA MET A 115 10.13 -2.04 -2.55
C MET A 115 10.36 -2.89 -1.32
N GLN A 116 10.14 -4.20 -1.43
CA GLN A 116 10.13 -5.12 -0.31
C GLN A 116 11.00 -6.34 -0.59
N LEU A 117 11.70 -6.80 0.43
CA LEU A 117 12.42 -8.06 0.45
C LEU A 117 11.64 -9.04 1.32
N GLY A 118 11.47 -10.25 0.82
CA GLY A 118 10.76 -11.32 1.50
C GLY A 118 11.49 -12.65 1.46
N TYR A 119 11.07 -13.54 2.35
CA TYR A 119 11.57 -14.90 2.38
C TYR A 119 10.42 -15.87 2.63
N THR A 120 10.26 -16.86 1.74
CA THR A 120 9.21 -17.88 1.89
C THR A 120 9.56 -18.82 3.04
N VAL A 121 8.90 -18.61 4.18
CA VAL A 121 9.16 -19.35 5.42
C VAL A 121 8.42 -20.68 5.45
N TRP A 122 7.28 -20.77 4.76
CA TRP A 122 6.45 -21.96 4.77
C TRP A 122 5.85 -22.22 3.39
N ARG A 123 5.82 -23.49 2.99
CA ARG A 123 5.22 -23.97 1.76
C ARG A 123 4.67 -25.37 1.99
N TYR A 124 3.41 -25.56 1.70
CA TYR A 124 2.74 -26.84 1.81
C TYR A 124 1.68 -26.96 0.71
N GLY A 125 1.81 -27.97 -0.15
CA GLY A 125 0.92 -28.21 -1.27
C GLY A 125 0.77 -26.97 -2.16
N LYS A 126 -0.43 -26.41 -2.20
CA LYS A 126 -0.73 -25.23 -3.03
C LYS A 126 -0.56 -23.90 -2.32
N MET A 127 -0.16 -23.89 -1.07
CA MET A 127 -0.11 -22.70 -0.25
C MET A 127 1.34 -22.35 0.12
N SER A 128 1.67 -21.06 0.14
CA SER A 128 2.95 -20.57 0.66
C SER A 128 2.77 -19.27 1.43
N VAL A 129 3.66 -19.04 2.39
CA VAL A 129 3.68 -17.85 3.24
C VAL A 129 5.04 -17.17 3.15
N THR A 130 5.03 -15.90 2.82
CA THR A 130 6.23 -15.09 2.61
C THR A 130 6.08 -13.76 3.35
N PRO A 131 6.67 -13.60 4.55
CA PRO A 131 6.83 -12.30 5.17
C PRO A 131 7.77 -11.42 4.32
N ASN A 132 7.44 -10.12 4.23
CA ASN A 132 8.22 -9.12 3.51
C ASN A 132 8.40 -7.88 4.37
N VAL A 133 9.52 -7.20 4.19
CA VAL A 133 9.84 -5.91 4.81
C VAL A 133 10.50 -5.01 3.78
N GLY A 134 10.23 -3.72 3.85
CA GLY A 134 10.79 -2.80 2.86
C GLY A 134 10.52 -1.34 3.15
N VAL A 135 10.70 -0.55 2.11
CA VAL A 135 10.45 0.89 2.10
C VAL A 135 9.23 1.20 1.24
N ASN A 136 8.52 2.24 1.64
CA ASN A 136 7.36 2.75 0.93
C ASN A 136 7.53 4.25 0.69
N PHE A 137 7.29 4.67 -0.54
CA PHE A 137 7.20 6.06 -0.96
C PHE A 137 5.75 6.34 -1.29
N ASN A 138 5.16 7.29 -0.61
CA ASN A 138 3.75 7.64 -0.78
C ASN A 138 3.63 9.12 -1.13
N ARG A 139 2.79 9.43 -2.12
CA ARG A 139 2.42 10.78 -2.48
C ARG A 139 0.93 10.94 -2.28
N LEU A 140 0.56 11.91 -1.47
CA LEU A 140 -0.81 12.33 -1.25
C LEU A 140 -1.06 13.60 -2.06
N ASN A 141 -2.09 13.59 -2.90
CA ASN A 141 -2.51 14.77 -3.66
C ASN A 141 -3.95 15.12 -3.27
N TRP A 142 -4.25 16.40 -3.19
CA TRP A 142 -5.61 16.90 -2.99
C TRP A 142 -5.78 18.27 -3.63
N ASP A 143 -7.00 18.57 -4.01
CA ASP A 143 -7.36 19.86 -4.58
C ASP A 143 -7.76 20.82 -3.46
N MET A 144 -7.17 21.99 -3.44
CA MET A 144 -7.57 23.11 -2.57
C MET A 144 -8.28 24.17 -3.41
N ASN A 145 -9.49 24.53 -2.98
CA ASN A 145 -10.20 25.65 -3.59
C ASN A 145 -9.75 26.95 -2.91
N THR A 146 -9.23 27.89 -3.66
CA THR A 146 -8.97 29.24 -3.19
C THR A 146 -10.26 30.04 -3.25
N ILE A 147 -10.68 30.64 -2.14
CA ILE A 147 -11.89 31.46 -2.06
C ILE A 147 -11.51 32.93 -2.23
N LYS A 148 -12.12 33.59 -3.22
CA LYS A 148 -12.10 35.02 -3.39
C LYS A 148 -13.40 35.61 -2.87
N TRP A 149 -13.29 36.75 -2.18
CA TRP A 149 -14.45 37.47 -1.73
C TRP A 149 -14.81 38.54 -2.77
N GLU A 150 -15.96 38.41 -3.40
CA GLU A 150 -16.48 39.39 -4.35
C GLU A 150 -17.70 40.13 -3.76
N THR A 151 -17.81 41.41 -4.04
CA THR A 151 -18.97 42.20 -3.68
C THR A 151 -19.99 42.10 -4.85
N ASP A 152 -21.19 41.62 -4.58
CA ASP A 152 -22.23 41.53 -5.60
C ASP A 152 -22.83 42.93 -5.89
N ASP A 153 -23.69 42.98 -6.92
CA ASP A 153 -24.35 44.23 -7.35
C ASP A 153 -25.25 44.87 -6.27
N GLN A 154 -25.51 44.15 -5.17
CA GLN A 154 -26.31 44.58 -4.01
C GLN A 154 -25.40 45.10 -2.86
N GLY A 155 -24.08 45.04 -3.05
CA GLY A 155 -23.09 45.44 -2.03
C GLY A 155 -22.82 44.38 -0.98
N GLU A 156 -23.34 43.14 -1.14
CA GLU A 156 -23.05 42.02 -0.25
C GLU A 156 -21.74 41.31 -0.65
N VAL A 157 -20.88 41.05 0.34
CA VAL A 157 -19.63 40.30 0.14
C VAL A 157 -19.91 38.80 0.20
N LYS A 158 -19.73 38.12 -0.91
CA LYS A 158 -19.94 36.68 -1.05
C LYS A 158 -18.64 35.94 -1.39
N PRO A 159 -18.42 34.74 -0.81
CA PRO A 159 -17.29 33.92 -1.17
C PRO A 159 -17.54 33.25 -2.54
N MET A 160 -16.60 33.37 -3.45
CA MET A 160 -16.58 32.67 -4.72
C MET A 160 -15.32 31.83 -4.83
N ILE A 161 -15.40 30.70 -5.53
CA ILE A 161 -14.23 29.87 -5.83
C ILE A 161 -13.46 30.58 -6.93
N ASP A 162 -12.21 31.01 -6.64
CA ASP A 162 -11.36 31.73 -7.55
C ASP A 162 -10.48 30.78 -8.37
N ASP A 163 -9.88 29.79 -7.68
CA ASP A 163 -8.96 28.84 -8.35
C ASP A 163 -8.95 27.50 -7.60
N VAL A 164 -8.57 26.44 -8.33
CA VAL A 164 -8.32 25.11 -7.78
C VAL A 164 -6.82 24.87 -7.81
N THR A 165 -6.19 24.85 -6.65
CA THR A 165 -4.76 24.61 -6.50
C THR A 165 -4.52 23.14 -6.15
N ASP A 166 -3.74 22.47 -6.97
CA ASP A 166 -3.30 21.08 -6.73
C ASP A 166 -2.17 21.08 -5.69
N VAL A 167 -2.43 20.48 -4.52
CA VAL A 167 -1.46 20.37 -3.43
C VAL A 167 -1.01 18.92 -3.32
N HIS A 168 0.28 18.71 -3.16
CA HIS A 168 0.82 17.37 -2.98
C HIS A 168 1.88 17.32 -1.88
N GLU A 169 1.91 16.18 -1.20
CA GLU A 169 2.93 15.87 -0.22
C GLU A 169 3.48 14.47 -0.39
N ASN A 170 4.78 14.36 -0.15
CA ASN A 170 5.51 13.10 -0.25
C ASN A 170 5.85 12.58 1.14
N SER A 171 5.76 11.28 1.29
CA SER A 171 6.14 10.57 2.51
C SER A 171 7.04 9.40 2.17
N THR A 172 8.07 9.20 2.97
CA THR A 172 8.90 7.99 2.92
C THR A 172 8.73 7.25 4.24
N GLY A 173 8.43 5.98 4.17
CA GLY A 173 8.19 5.15 5.35
C GLY A 173 8.64 3.72 5.16
N TRP A 174 8.43 2.92 6.18
CA TRP A 174 8.64 1.47 6.13
C TRP A 174 7.34 0.76 5.78
N ILE A 175 7.46 -0.45 5.26
CA ILE A 175 6.34 -1.36 5.02
C ILE A 175 6.70 -2.77 5.49
N VAL A 176 5.72 -3.42 6.12
CA VAL A 176 5.77 -4.84 6.46
C VAL A 176 4.51 -5.49 5.92
N SER A 177 4.68 -6.63 5.27
CA SER A 177 3.56 -7.39 4.73
C SER A 177 3.80 -8.90 4.84
N VAL A 178 2.72 -9.66 4.70
CA VAL A 178 2.79 -11.12 4.62
C VAL A 178 2.01 -11.55 3.38
N ASP A 179 2.69 -12.14 2.41
CA ASP A 179 2.03 -12.72 1.26
C ASP A 179 1.63 -14.16 1.56
N VAL A 180 0.35 -14.46 1.41
CA VAL A 180 -0.21 -15.81 1.43
C VAL A 180 -0.66 -16.15 0.02
N ASP A 181 0.12 -16.99 -0.65
CA ASP A 181 -0.13 -17.40 -2.03
C ASP A 181 -0.90 -18.73 -2.07
N PHE A 182 -1.98 -18.76 -2.84
CA PHE A 182 -2.76 -19.95 -3.16
C PHE A 182 -2.61 -20.28 -4.63
N LYS A 183 -1.81 -21.30 -4.97
CA LYS A 183 -1.60 -21.75 -6.34
C LYS A 183 -2.90 -22.26 -6.97
N LEU A 184 -3.25 -21.74 -8.13
CA LEU A 184 -4.38 -22.19 -8.92
C LEU A 184 -4.01 -23.50 -9.69
N LYS A 185 -5.04 -24.25 -10.11
CA LYS A 185 -4.81 -25.39 -11.01
C LYS A 185 -4.43 -24.85 -12.40
N GLY A 186 -3.27 -25.26 -12.89
CA GLY A 186 -2.81 -24.94 -14.22
C GLY A 186 -1.39 -24.38 -14.19
N SER A 187 -0.42 -25.27 -14.25
CA SER A 187 0.93 -24.92 -14.66
C SER A 187 0.99 -25.11 -16.18
N PHE A 188 1.27 -24.04 -16.89
CA PHE A 188 1.48 -24.11 -18.33
C PHE A 188 3.00 -24.18 -18.57
N VAL A 189 3.45 -25.24 -19.24
CA VAL A 189 4.84 -25.35 -19.67
C VAL A 189 4.91 -24.80 -21.10
N ALA A 190 5.50 -23.60 -21.26
CA ALA A 190 5.77 -23.08 -22.59
C ALA A 190 7.05 -23.74 -23.14
N HIS A 191 6.94 -24.48 -24.21
CA HIS A 191 8.08 -25.02 -24.93
C HIS A 191 8.68 -23.92 -25.82
N GLY A 192 9.77 -23.36 -25.38
CA GLY A 192 10.63 -22.42 -26.11
C GLY A 192 12.08 -22.84 -25.96
N SER A 193 13.05 -22.05 -26.39
CA SER A 193 14.49 -22.34 -26.30
C SER A 193 15.05 -22.54 -24.88
N GLY A 194 14.19 -22.67 -23.86
CA GLY A 194 14.47 -23.04 -22.47
C GLY A 194 13.16 -23.44 -21.81
N ASP A 195 13.21 -24.49 -20.99
CA ASP A 195 12.05 -24.93 -20.23
C ASP A 195 11.65 -23.85 -19.22
N SER A 196 10.49 -23.24 -19.40
CA SER A 196 9.93 -22.26 -18.47
C SER A 196 8.61 -22.75 -17.90
N HIS A 197 8.44 -22.59 -16.61
CA HIS A 197 7.24 -23.00 -15.90
C HIS A 197 6.40 -21.79 -15.49
N TYR A 198 5.16 -21.71 -15.94
CA TYR A 198 4.23 -20.67 -15.52
C TYR A 198 3.36 -21.16 -14.37
N THR A 199 3.27 -20.37 -13.32
CA THR A 199 2.39 -20.61 -12.18
C THR A 199 1.52 -19.40 -11.94
N SER A 200 0.21 -19.59 -11.84
CA SER A 200 -0.72 -18.56 -11.38
C SER A 200 -1.17 -18.84 -9.95
N SER A 201 -1.41 -17.77 -9.19
CA SER A 201 -1.94 -17.86 -7.84
C SER A 201 -2.84 -16.68 -7.48
N VAL A 202 -3.69 -16.89 -6.50
CA VAL A 202 -4.32 -15.79 -5.74
C VAL A 202 -3.45 -15.53 -4.54
N ARG A 203 -3.07 -14.27 -4.36
CA ARG A 203 -2.27 -13.79 -3.24
C ARG A 203 -3.12 -12.91 -2.35
N VAL A 204 -3.11 -13.20 -1.05
CA VAL A 204 -3.69 -12.33 -0.02
C VAL A 204 -2.54 -11.71 0.75
N THR A 205 -2.51 -10.37 0.79
CA THR A 205 -1.41 -9.60 1.39
C THR A 205 -1.95 -8.64 2.45
N PRO A 206 -2.04 -9.04 3.74
CA PRO A 206 -2.12 -8.09 4.83
C PRO A 206 -0.83 -7.28 4.92
N PHE A 207 -0.95 -5.98 5.16
CA PHE A 207 0.20 -5.08 5.26
C PHE A 207 -0.03 -3.96 6.28
N ILE A 208 1.07 -3.41 6.75
CA ILE A 208 1.14 -2.16 7.48
C ILE A 208 2.26 -1.31 6.91
N THR A 209 1.98 -0.05 6.62
CA THR A 209 2.98 0.90 6.13
C THR A 209 2.90 2.22 6.89
N HIS A 210 4.05 2.80 7.19
CA HIS A 210 4.14 4.11 7.83
C HIS A 210 4.09 5.22 6.79
N ALA A 211 3.36 6.29 7.10
CA ALA A 211 3.34 7.52 6.33
C ALA A 211 3.39 8.73 7.28
N GLY A 212 4.15 9.73 6.89
CA GLY A 212 4.25 10.99 7.61
C GLY A 212 4.36 12.15 6.64
N TYR A 213 3.48 13.11 6.79
CA TYR A 213 3.37 14.31 5.97
C TYR A 213 3.65 15.51 6.86
N SER A 214 4.80 16.16 6.65
CA SER A 214 5.34 17.18 7.56
C SER A 214 4.89 18.60 7.22
N ASN A 215 4.44 18.84 5.99
CA ASN A 215 4.02 20.16 5.55
C ASN A 215 2.59 20.50 5.97
N PHE A 216 1.84 19.54 6.47
CA PHE A 216 0.58 19.85 7.15
C PHE A 216 0.85 20.58 8.46
N SER A 217 0.00 21.54 8.80
CA SER A 217 0.04 22.21 10.09
C SER A 217 -1.27 21.94 10.86
N PRO A 218 -1.26 21.09 11.89
CA PRO A 218 -0.14 20.27 12.40
C PRO A 218 0.25 19.13 11.47
N SER A 219 1.51 18.63 11.60
CA SER A 219 2.00 17.50 10.81
C SER A 219 1.18 16.24 11.04
N VAL A 220 0.81 15.57 9.96
CA VAL A 220 -0.01 14.35 9.97
C VAL A 220 0.88 13.13 9.78
N LYS A 221 0.81 12.18 10.70
CA LYS A 221 1.60 10.94 10.63
C LYS A 221 0.85 9.76 11.23
N GLY A 222 1.10 8.58 10.69
CA GLY A 222 0.46 7.37 11.17
C GLY A 222 0.81 6.17 10.32
N ASN A 223 -0.02 5.16 10.37
CA ASN A 223 0.16 3.98 9.54
C ASN A 223 -1.12 3.73 8.73
N TRP A 224 -0.93 3.18 7.54
CA TRP A 224 -1.97 2.52 6.80
C TRP A 224 -1.92 1.02 7.10
N ILE A 225 -3.04 0.46 7.54
CA ILE A 225 -3.21 -0.98 7.77
C ILE A 225 -4.21 -1.48 6.75
N GLY A 226 -3.85 -2.51 5.98
CA GLY A 226 -4.72 -2.96 4.90
C GLY A 226 -4.53 -4.42 4.52
N VAL A 227 -5.37 -4.82 3.59
CA VAL A 227 -5.32 -6.12 2.93
C VAL A 227 -5.53 -5.92 1.44
N ALA A 228 -4.68 -6.53 0.63
CA ALA A 228 -4.85 -6.64 -0.81
C ALA A 228 -5.07 -8.09 -1.22
N VAL A 229 -5.89 -8.30 -2.24
CA VAL A 229 -6.07 -9.58 -2.91
C VAL A 229 -5.65 -9.41 -4.36
N CYS A 230 -4.63 -10.16 -4.77
CA CYS A 230 -4.00 -10.04 -6.08
C CYS A 230 -4.07 -11.36 -6.85
N TYR A 231 -4.27 -11.26 -8.14
CA TYR A 231 -3.91 -12.34 -9.06
C TYR A 231 -2.43 -12.19 -9.40
N THR A 232 -1.65 -13.28 -9.30
CA THR A 232 -0.22 -13.29 -9.62
C THR A 232 0.06 -14.32 -10.69
N GLY A 233 0.92 -13.95 -11.63
CA GLY A 233 1.48 -14.85 -12.64
C GLY A 233 3.00 -14.84 -12.53
N ILE A 234 3.61 -16.01 -12.35
CA ILE A 234 5.06 -16.17 -12.15
C ILE A 234 5.61 -17.12 -13.21
N PHE A 235 6.62 -16.66 -13.92
CA PHE A 235 7.41 -17.43 -14.88
C PHE A 235 8.72 -17.84 -14.22
N ARG A 236 9.00 -19.12 -14.20
CA ARG A 236 10.23 -19.68 -13.64
C ARG A 236 11.06 -20.27 -14.75
N SER A 237 12.33 -19.88 -14.83
CA SER A 237 13.32 -20.55 -15.67
C SER A 237 13.79 -21.82 -14.97
N LEU A 238 13.63 -22.96 -15.62
CA LEU A 238 14.27 -24.21 -15.19
C LEU A 238 15.70 -24.15 -15.75
N GLY A 239 16.67 -23.94 -14.86
CA GLY A 239 18.10 -23.97 -15.26
C GLY A 239 18.38 -25.33 -15.93
N ARG A 240 19.11 -25.30 -17.03
CA ARG A 240 19.76 -26.49 -17.53
C ARG A 240 20.93 -26.79 -16.57
N ASP A 241 20.85 -27.90 -15.85
CA ASP A 241 22.00 -28.51 -15.17
C ASP A 241 23.06 -28.97 -16.21
#